data_e220dcbb12a39fccacf5afd53b7bd1dc
#
_entry.id   e220dcbb12a39fccacf5afd53b7bd1dc
#
_cell.length_a   1.000
_cell.length_b   1.000
_cell.length_c   1.000
_cell.angle_alpha   90.00
_cell.angle_beta   90.00
_cell.angle_gamma   90.00
#
_symmetry.space_group_name_H-M   'P 1'
#
loop_
_entity.id
_entity.type
_entity.pdbx_description
1 polymer ?
#
loop_
_entity_poly.entity_id
_entity_poly.type
_entity_poly.pdbx_seq_one_letter_code
_entity_poly.pdbx_strand_id
1 'polypeptide(L)'
;AVRAPPMCRKPVGEGAKRVTTVPSLPLAIPNRFLSNDLPMATRAPQLVPLGEEPGDAALQHPPWRKAARLSSVADAAEGFLARAGFDRGPWLAVALAGGIAAWFALPSPAWWVATIAAGLMVALGALALWRGAERRSNLTIACVGAGLLIAFGVALIWARSELTGAVPIERPGSMVFAGKILERIEQPADDRVRLVLATREQGGRPIKVRVNLPLTQDAPALREGAIVRLKARLMPPAPPMLPGGYDFARAAWFEGYAATGSVQGPVTVLEPARGAPLLAPLRRRLSDHVRRQLGGSPGAIAAAFAS
;
A
#
# COMPACT_ATOMS: atom_id res chain seq x y z
N ALA A 1 16.85 40.31 37.35
CA ALA A 1 15.38 40.29 37.40
C ALA A 1 14.88 39.77 36.06
N VAL A 2 14.67 38.46 35.96
CA VAL A 2 14.12 37.82 34.77
C VAL A 2 12.61 37.67 34.96
N ARG A 3 11.85 38.34 34.11
CA ARG A 3 10.38 38.33 34.09
C ARG A 3 9.88 37.09 33.34
N ALA A 4 9.11 36.22 34.01
CA ALA A 4 8.42 35.09 33.41
C ALA A 4 7.20 35.53 32.59
N PRO A 5 6.88 34.87 31.46
CA PRO A 5 5.70 35.19 30.66
C PRO A 5 4.41 34.61 31.29
N PRO A 6 3.23 35.21 31.03
CA PRO A 6 1.97 34.84 31.65
C PRO A 6 1.41 33.56 31.04
N MET A 7 0.96 32.63 31.90
CA MET A 7 0.19 31.44 31.54
C MET A 7 -1.20 31.81 31.01
N CYS A 8 -1.49 31.46 29.77
CA CYS A 8 -2.85 31.43 29.23
C CYS A 8 -3.66 30.28 29.82
N ARG A 9 -4.63 30.56 30.66
CA ARG A 9 -5.71 29.66 31.08
C ARG A 9 -6.66 29.46 29.91
N LYS A 10 -6.87 28.21 29.50
CA LYS A 10 -7.95 27.81 28.58
C LYS A 10 -9.26 27.74 29.37
N PRO A 11 -10.38 28.25 28.82
CA PRO A 11 -11.69 28.00 29.38
C PRO A 11 -12.17 26.60 29.05
N VAL A 12 -12.65 25.89 30.05
CA VAL A 12 -13.36 24.62 29.94
C VAL A 12 -14.75 24.93 29.42
N GLY A 13 -15.05 24.56 28.18
CA GLY A 13 -16.39 24.63 27.60
C GLY A 13 -17.05 23.25 27.69
N GLU A 14 -18.02 23.14 28.56
CA GLU A 14 -18.97 22.05 28.60
C GLU A 14 -19.83 22.05 27.32
N GLY A 15 -19.61 21.09 26.44
CA GLY A 15 -20.43 20.80 25.27
C GLY A 15 -21.21 19.50 25.46
N ALA A 16 -22.39 19.58 26.05
CA ALA A 16 -23.32 18.47 26.12
C ALA A 16 -23.73 18.02 24.71
N LYS A 17 -23.30 16.84 24.29
CA LYS A 17 -23.79 16.19 23.07
C LYS A 17 -25.18 15.62 23.32
N ARG A 18 -26.17 16.22 22.66
CA ARG A 18 -27.53 15.65 22.52
C ARG A 18 -27.42 14.32 21.80
N VAL A 19 -27.81 13.27 22.48
CA VAL A 19 -28.08 11.95 21.89
C VAL A 19 -29.39 12.09 21.11
N THR A 20 -29.32 12.00 19.80
CA THR A 20 -30.50 11.96 18.94
C THR A 20 -31.03 10.51 18.96
N THR A 21 -32.13 10.32 19.66
CA THR A 21 -32.89 9.07 19.71
C THR A 21 -33.51 8.84 18.34
N VAL A 22 -33.16 7.72 17.70
CA VAL A 22 -33.78 7.24 16.46
C VAL A 22 -35.11 6.63 16.82
N PRO A 23 -36.24 7.00 16.17
CA PRO A 23 -37.55 6.39 16.45
C PRO A 23 -37.57 4.97 15.91
N SER A 24 -37.90 4.03 16.79
CA SER A 24 -38.19 2.64 16.48
C SER A 24 -39.52 2.53 15.70
N LEU A 25 -39.43 2.07 14.46
CA LEU A 25 -40.58 1.68 13.66
C LEU A 25 -41.12 0.32 14.18
N PRO A 26 -42.42 0.20 14.39
CA PRO A 26 -43.01 -1.08 14.75
C PRO A 26 -43.13 -1.98 13.51
N LEU A 27 -42.42 -3.11 13.52
CA LEU A 27 -42.63 -4.19 12.56
C LEU A 27 -43.98 -4.84 12.86
N ALA A 28 -44.99 -4.50 12.10
CA ALA A 28 -46.25 -5.24 12.05
C ALA A 28 -46.03 -6.57 11.32
N ILE A 29 -46.03 -7.68 12.04
CA ILE A 29 -46.08 -9.04 11.49
C ILE A 29 -47.54 -9.34 11.15
N PRO A 30 -47.90 -9.61 9.88
CA PRO A 30 -49.25 -10.06 9.59
C PRO A 30 -49.40 -11.52 10.00
N ASN A 31 -50.20 -11.75 11.04
CA ASN A 31 -50.77 -13.05 11.36
C ASN A 31 -51.75 -13.49 10.26
N ARG A 32 -51.27 -14.33 9.37
CA ARG A 32 -52.12 -15.16 8.49
C ARG A 32 -51.40 -16.48 8.30
N PHE A 33 -51.89 -17.49 8.95
CA PHE A 33 -51.94 -18.90 8.53
C PHE A 33 -52.22 -19.76 9.76
N LEU A 34 -53.47 -19.68 10.25
CA LEU A 34 -54.10 -20.75 10.97
C LEU A 34 -55.19 -21.30 10.03
N SER A 35 -54.86 -22.29 9.26
CA SER A 35 -55.82 -23.19 8.63
C SER A 35 -55.39 -24.60 9.01
N ASN A 36 -56.12 -25.13 9.98
CA ASN A 36 -56.14 -26.54 10.28
C ASN A 36 -56.80 -27.27 9.11
N ASP A 37 -56.03 -28.05 8.38
CA ASP A 37 -56.50 -29.19 7.61
C ASP A 37 -55.31 -30.11 7.35
N LEU A 38 -54.98 -30.95 8.32
CA LEU A 38 -54.12 -32.09 8.17
C LEU A 38 -54.97 -33.34 8.04
N PRO A 39 -54.97 -34.05 6.90
CA PRO A 39 -55.54 -35.39 6.84
C PRO A 39 -54.67 -36.37 7.63
N MET A 40 -55.27 -36.95 8.67
CA MET A 40 -54.69 -38.08 9.39
C MET A 40 -54.57 -39.29 8.46
N ALA A 41 -53.38 -39.47 7.88
CA ALA A 41 -53.02 -40.74 7.26
C ALA A 41 -52.45 -41.65 8.34
N THR A 42 -53.28 -42.51 8.85
CA THR A 42 -52.90 -43.60 9.74
C THR A 42 -52.06 -44.60 8.97
N ARG A 43 -50.76 -44.45 9.07
CA ARG A 43 -49.80 -45.43 8.53
C ARG A 43 -49.54 -46.46 9.62
N ALA A 44 -50.00 -47.69 9.39
CA ALA A 44 -49.72 -48.84 10.26
C ALA A 44 -48.19 -49.05 10.40
N PRO A 45 -47.69 -49.40 11.61
CA PRO A 45 -46.26 -49.68 11.79
C PRO A 45 -45.88 -50.93 11.01
N GLN A 46 -44.97 -50.79 10.05
CA GLN A 46 -44.31 -51.91 9.43
C GLN A 46 -43.37 -52.55 10.44
N LEU A 47 -43.68 -53.77 10.85
CA LEU A 47 -42.79 -54.64 11.60
C LEU A 47 -41.55 -54.93 10.72
N VAL A 48 -40.39 -54.41 11.10
CA VAL A 48 -39.11 -54.76 10.54
C VAL A 48 -38.74 -56.12 11.09
N PRO A 49 -38.45 -57.18 10.23
CA PRO A 49 -37.99 -58.47 10.72
C PRO A 49 -36.63 -58.29 11.39
N LEU A 50 -36.51 -58.79 12.62
CA LEU A 50 -35.22 -59.00 13.28
C LEU A 50 -34.49 -60.09 12.52
N GLY A 51 -33.65 -59.67 11.56
CA GLY A 51 -32.73 -60.54 10.86
C GLY A 51 -31.37 -60.47 11.52
N GLU A 52 -30.90 -61.63 11.89
CA GLU A 52 -29.52 -62.08 12.05
C GLU A 52 -28.44 -61.10 12.48
N GLU A 53 -27.84 -61.38 13.61
CA GLU A 53 -26.59 -60.74 14.08
C GLU A 53 -25.51 -60.81 12.99
N PRO A 54 -24.98 -59.70 12.50
CA PRO A 54 -23.76 -59.72 11.73
C PRO A 54 -22.59 -59.87 12.68
N GLY A 55 -21.93 -61.03 12.58
CA GLY A 55 -20.66 -61.27 13.23
C GLY A 55 -19.69 -60.13 13.07
N ASP A 56 -18.73 -60.07 13.96
CA ASP A 56 -17.59 -59.21 14.10
C ASP A 56 -17.02 -58.76 12.72
N ALA A 57 -17.60 -57.73 12.15
CA ALA A 57 -16.95 -56.97 11.12
C ALA A 57 -15.98 -55.99 11.81
N ALA A 58 -14.71 -56.38 11.86
CA ALA A 58 -13.62 -55.55 12.29
C ALA A 58 -13.87 -54.11 11.85
N LEU A 59 -13.89 -53.19 12.80
CA LEU A 59 -13.94 -51.74 12.59
C LEU A 59 -12.75 -51.31 11.75
N GLN A 60 -12.78 -51.57 10.44
CA GLN A 60 -11.89 -50.93 9.49
C GLN A 60 -12.26 -49.45 9.45
N HIS A 61 -11.50 -48.62 10.23
CA HIS A 61 -11.55 -47.19 10.10
C HIS A 61 -11.10 -46.81 8.70
N PRO A 62 -11.98 -46.42 7.78
CA PRO A 62 -11.57 -46.08 6.44
C PRO A 62 -10.67 -44.84 6.46
N PRO A 63 -9.54 -44.86 5.72
CA PRO A 63 -8.63 -43.72 5.62
C PRO A 63 -9.23 -42.46 4.99
N TRP A 64 -10.45 -42.53 4.52
CA TRP A 64 -11.22 -41.47 3.81
C TRP A 64 -11.73 -40.33 4.69
N ARG A 65 -11.71 -40.45 6.01
CA ARG A 65 -12.24 -39.37 6.89
C ARG A 65 -11.49 -38.04 6.74
N LYS A 66 -10.19 -38.06 6.41
CA LYS A 66 -9.42 -36.83 6.14
C LYS A 66 -9.77 -36.24 4.77
N ALA A 67 -9.95 -37.08 3.75
CA ALA A 67 -10.34 -36.65 2.41
C ALA A 67 -11.78 -36.07 2.40
N ALA A 68 -12.71 -36.67 3.15
CA ALA A 68 -14.08 -36.17 3.28
C ALA A 68 -14.16 -34.79 3.99
N ARG A 69 -13.29 -34.55 4.98
CA ARG A 69 -13.22 -33.23 5.63
C ARG A 69 -12.65 -32.15 4.70
N LEU A 70 -11.61 -32.47 3.92
CA LEU A 70 -11.04 -31.53 2.95
C LEU A 70 -12.03 -31.21 1.82
N SER A 71 -12.81 -32.19 1.36
CA SER A 71 -13.86 -31.95 0.35
C SER A 71 -14.96 -31.04 0.90
N SER A 72 -15.39 -31.22 2.15
CA SER A 72 -16.43 -30.38 2.76
C SER A 72 -15.98 -28.93 2.97
N VAL A 73 -14.72 -28.69 3.32
CA VAL A 73 -14.16 -27.34 3.43
C VAL A 73 -14.07 -26.67 2.04
N ALA A 74 -13.64 -27.43 1.03
CA ALA A 74 -13.58 -26.92 -0.33
C ALA A 74 -14.99 -26.59 -0.89
N ASP A 75 -15.99 -27.42 -0.58
CA ASP A 75 -17.38 -27.18 -0.97
C ASP A 75 -17.98 -25.97 -0.23
N ALA A 76 -17.65 -25.77 1.04
CA ALA A 76 -18.05 -24.59 1.81
C ALA A 76 -17.39 -23.31 1.25
N ALA A 77 -16.10 -23.36 0.92
CA ALA A 77 -15.37 -22.25 0.31
C ALA A 77 -15.94 -21.90 -1.07
N GLU A 78 -16.24 -22.89 -1.91
CA GLU A 78 -16.88 -22.67 -3.21
C GLU A 78 -18.25 -21.99 -3.04
N GLY A 79 -19.08 -22.49 -2.10
CA GLY A 79 -20.38 -21.88 -1.80
C GLY A 79 -20.28 -20.45 -1.28
N PHE A 80 -19.25 -20.13 -0.50
CA PHE A 80 -18.95 -18.75 -0.08
C PHE A 80 -18.55 -17.88 -1.26
N LEU A 81 -17.60 -18.33 -2.10
CA LEU A 81 -17.14 -17.60 -3.27
C LEU A 81 -18.23 -17.42 -4.33
N ALA A 82 -19.12 -18.39 -4.49
CA ALA A 82 -20.26 -18.27 -5.40
C ALA A 82 -21.22 -17.14 -5.00
N ARG A 83 -21.38 -16.92 -3.68
CA ARG A 83 -22.23 -15.85 -3.14
C ARG A 83 -21.57 -14.48 -3.12
N ALA A 84 -20.23 -14.43 -3.13
CA ALA A 84 -19.45 -13.19 -3.04
C ALA A 84 -19.48 -12.32 -4.30
N GLY A 85 -20.12 -12.73 -5.39
CA GLY A 85 -20.45 -11.95 -6.59
C GLY A 85 -19.49 -10.81 -6.94
N PHE A 86 -19.96 -9.59 -6.74
CA PHE A 86 -19.26 -8.35 -7.08
C PHE A 86 -18.05 -8.03 -6.17
N ASP A 87 -17.98 -8.61 -4.98
CA ASP A 87 -16.95 -8.28 -3.96
C ASP A 87 -15.62 -9.01 -4.20
N ARG A 88 -15.42 -9.62 -5.36
CA ARG A 88 -14.16 -10.34 -5.68
C ARG A 88 -12.98 -9.41 -5.95
N GLY A 89 -13.24 -8.21 -6.49
CA GLY A 89 -12.19 -7.24 -6.82
C GLY A 89 -11.32 -6.83 -5.62
N PRO A 90 -11.89 -6.44 -4.49
CA PRO A 90 -11.14 -6.11 -3.28
C PRO A 90 -10.22 -7.23 -2.78
N TRP A 91 -10.64 -8.49 -2.86
CA TRP A 91 -9.81 -9.63 -2.45
C TRP A 91 -8.59 -9.86 -3.33
N LEU A 92 -8.70 -9.57 -4.62
CA LEU A 92 -7.55 -9.59 -5.54
C LEU A 92 -6.53 -8.49 -5.19
N ALA A 93 -7.02 -7.29 -4.84
CA ALA A 93 -6.16 -6.21 -4.36
C ALA A 93 -5.45 -6.57 -3.04
N VAL A 94 -6.17 -7.23 -2.10
CA VAL A 94 -5.60 -7.74 -0.86
C VAL A 94 -4.52 -8.80 -1.13
N ALA A 95 -4.72 -9.70 -2.08
CA ALA A 95 -3.73 -10.70 -2.46
C ALA A 95 -2.45 -10.05 -3.01
N LEU A 96 -2.58 -9.05 -3.90
CA LEU A 96 -1.46 -8.28 -4.42
C LEU A 96 -0.73 -7.53 -3.31
N ALA A 97 -1.47 -6.82 -2.46
CA ALA A 97 -0.92 -6.10 -1.31
C ALA A 97 -0.22 -7.05 -0.32
N GLY A 98 -0.76 -8.25 -0.12
CA GLY A 98 -0.15 -9.31 0.69
C GLY A 98 1.20 -9.76 0.12
N GLY A 99 1.32 -9.89 -1.20
CA GLY A 99 2.60 -10.16 -1.87
C GLY A 99 3.62 -9.04 -1.66
N ILE A 100 3.21 -7.79 -1.84
CA ILE A 100 4.07 -6.62 -1.57
C ILE A 100 4.49 -6.59 -0.10
N ALA A 101 3.57 -6.79 0.83
CA ALA A 101 3.84 -6.81 2.27
C ALA A 101 4.80 -7.95 2.66
N ALA A 102 4.69 -9.12 2.03
CA ALA A 102 5.59 -10.24 2.26
C ALA A 102 7.04 -9.89 1.92
N TRP A 103 7.29 -9.14 0.84
CA TRP A 103 8.64 -8.68 0.51
C TRP A 103 9.26 -7.81 1.63
N PHE A 104 8.46 -6.92 2.25
CA PHE A 104 8.93 -6.09 3.35
C PHE A 104 9.11 -6.85 4.67
N ALA A 105 8.31 -7.90 4.89
CA ALA A 105 8.33 -8.69 6.13
C ALA A 105 9.43 -9.77 6.12
N LEU A 106 9.79 -10.27 4.96
CA LEU A 106 10.73 -11.38 4.83
C LEU A 106 12.18 -10.88 4.72
N PRO A 107 13.12 -11.47 5.50
CA PRO A 107 14.44 -10.89 5.71
C PRO A 107 15.45 -11.17 4.59
N SER A 108 15.16 -12.07 3.65
CA SER A 108 16.15 -12.45 2.64
C SER A 108 15.54 -12.83 1.30
N PRO A 109 16.31 -12.72 0.20
CA PRO A 109 15.88 -13.10 -1.15
C PRO A 109 15.41 -14.56 -1.27
N ALA A 110 15.99 -15.47 -0.49
CA ALA A 110 15.56 -16.87 -0.49
C ALA A 110 14.09 -17.04 -0.09
N TRP A 111 13.64 -16.27 0.91
CA TRP A 111 12.24 -16.26 1.33
C TRP A 111 11.31 -15.62 0.30
N TRP A 112 11.78 -14.61 -0.44
CA TRP A 112 11.00 -14.02 -1.54
C TRP A 112 10.78 -15.03 -2.66
N VAL A 113 11.85 -15.74 -3.06
CA VAL A 113 11.76 -16.83 -4.06
C VAL A 113 10.83 -17.94 -3.55
N ALA A 114 10.94 -18.33 -2.29
CA ALA A 114 10.07 -19.35 -1.70
C ALA A 114 8.59 -18.92 -1.73
N THR A 115 8.30 -17.65 -1.44
CA THR A 115 6.93 -17.10 -1.50
C THR A 115 6.39 -17.09 -2.94
N ILE A 116 7.21 -16.68 -3.91
CA ILE A 116 6.85 -16.75 -5.34
C ILE A 116 6.56 -18.19 -5.74
N ALA A 117 7.45 -19.12 -5.39
CA ALA A 117 7.27 -20.53 -5.70
C ALA A 117 6.00 -21.11 -5.05
N ALA A 118 5.74 -20.77 -3.79
CA ALA A 118 4.52 -21.18 -3.09
C ALA A 118 3.26 -20.66 -3.77
N GLY A 119 3.22 -19.38 -4.17
CA GLY A 119 2.12 -18.79 -4.92
C GLY A 119 1.87 -19.50 -6.25
N LEU A 120 2.95 -19.78 -6.99
CA LEU A 120 2.87 -20.55 -8.25
C LEU A 120 2.41 -21.99 -8.01
N MET A 121 2.90 -22.66 -6.97
CA MET A 121 2.46 -24.01 -6.61
C MET A 121 0.97 -24.06 -6.25
N VAL A 122 0.46 -23.06 -5.52
CA VAL A 122 -0.98 -22.94 -5.22
C VAL A 122 -1.78 -22.79 -6.53
N ALA A 123 -1.34 -21.93 -7.42
CA ALA A 123 -2.01 -21.71 -8.71
C ALA A 123 -2.01 -22.97 -9.58
N LEU A 124 -0.86 -23.59 -9.77
CA LEU A 124 -0.70 -24.81 -10.58
C LEU A 124 -1.39 -26.00 -9.93
N GLY A 125 -1.29 -26.15 -8.60
CA GLY A 125 -1.97 -27.20 -7.85
C GLY A 125 -3.50 -27.08 -7.97
N ALA A 126 -4.06 -25.89 -7.88
CA ALA A 126 -5.49 -25.67 -8.10
C ALA A 126 -5.92 -26.05 -9.51
N LEU A 127 -5.14 -25.66 -10.52
CA LEU A 127 -5.39 -26.05 -11.91
C LEU A 127 -5.29 -27.58 -12.12
N ALA A 128 -4.29 -28.22 -11.53
CA ALA A 128 -4.09 -29.66 -11.69
C ALA A 128 -5.17 -30.49 -10.99
N LEU A 129 -5.54 -30.10 -9.75
CA LEU A 129 -6.49 -30.86 -8.92
C LEU A 129 -7.94 -30.70 -9.39
N TRP A 130 -8.30 -29.52 -9.90
CA TRP A 130 -9.69 -29.17 -10.24
C TRP A 130 -9.90 -28.90 -11.73
N ARG A 131 -8.97 -29.33 -12.59
CA ARG A 131 -9.09 -29.23 -14.05
C ARG A 131 -10.31 -29.99 -14.54
N GLY A 132 -11.30 -29.29 -15.10
CA GLY A 132 -12.56 -29.86 -15.56
C GLY A 132 -13.64 -30.08 -14.51
N ALA A 133 -13.40 -29.69 -13.25
CA ALA A 133 -14.41 -29.76 -12.21
C ALA A 133 -15.24 -28.46 -12.21
N GLU A 134 -16.28 -28.39 -13.03
CA GLU A 134 -17.19 -27.25 -13.12
C GLU A 134 -17.75 -26.81 -11.74
N ARG A 135 -17.98 -27.78 -10.85
CA ARG A 135 -18.48 -27.56 -9.49
C ARG A 135 -17.54 -26.70 -8.62
N ARG A 136 -16.25 -26.55 -8.98
CA ARG A 136 -15.24 -25.83 -8.20
C ARG A 136 -14.54 -24.70 -8.96
N SER A 137 -15.22 -24.17 -9.97
CA SER A 137 -14.64 -23.15 -10.85
C SER A 137 -14.27 -21.85 -10.10
N ASN A 138 -15.12 -21.40 -9.14
CA ASN A 138 -14.84 -20.18 -8.37
C ASN A 138 -13.64 -20.35 -7.44
N LEU A 139 -13.51 -21.50 -6.77
CA LEU A 139 -12.38 -21.81 -5.90
C LEU A 139 -11.08 -21.92 -6.73
N THR A 140 -11.14 -22.54 -7.89
CA THR A 140 -9.99 -22.61 -8.80
C THR A 140 -9.54 -21.22 -9.22
N ILE A 141 -10.46 -20.37 -9.68
CA ILE A 141 -10.15 -18.99 -10.08
C ILE A 141 -9.59 -18.19 -8.90
N ALA A 142 -10.14 -18.34 -7.71
CA ALA A 142 -9.66 -17.66 -6.51
C ALA A 142 -8.25 -18.09 -6.11
N CYS A 143 -7.96 -19.40 -6.09
CA CYS A 143 -6.62 -19.90 -5.76
C CYS A 143 -5.58 -19.51 -6.82
N VAL A 144 -5.93 -19.62 -8.11
CA VAL A 144 -5.05 -19.19 -9.19
C VAL A 144 -4.82 -17.68 -9.12
N GLY A 145 -5.87 -16.88 -9.00
CA GLY A 145 -5.78 -15.44 -8.92
C GLY A 145 -4.97 -14.98 -7.71
N ALA A 146 -5.27 -15.50 -6.52
CA ALA A 146 -4.55 -15.15 -5.30
C ALA A 146 -3.07 -15.58 -5.37
N GLY A 147 -2.80 -16.82 -5.79
CA GLY A 147 -1.43 -17.35 -5.90
C GLY A 147 -0.58 -16.54 -6.88
N LEU A 148 -1.11 -16.22 -8.07
CA LEU A 148 -0.42 -15.42 -9.07
C LEU A 148 -0.23 -13.96 -8.61
N LEU A 149 -1.23 -13.36 -7.95
CA LEU A 149 -1.13 -11.97 -7.48
C LEU A 149 -0.17 -11.82 -6.32
N ILE A 150 -0.10 -12.79 -5.39
CA ILE A 150 0.91 -12.79 -4.33
C ILE A 150 2.30 -12.93 -4.94
N ALA A 151 2.52 -13.90 -5.84
CA ALA A 151 3.80 -14.09 -6.53
C ALA A 151 4.20 -12.83 -7.31
N PHE A 152 3.26 -12.23 -8.05
CA PHE A 152 3.47 -11.02 -8.81
C PHE A 152 3.76 -9.81 -7.91
N GLY A 153 3.08 -9.67 -6.75
CA GLY A 153 3.34 -8.59 -5.79
C GLY A 153 4.76 -8.62 -5.25
N VAL A 154 5.27 -9.80 -4.86
CA VAL A 154 6.68 -9.96 -4.43
C VAL A 154 7.64 -9.63 -5.57
N ALA A 155 7.40 -10.19 -6.77
CA ALA A 155 8.26 -9.98 -7.92
C ALA A 155 8.29 -8.51 -8.37
N LEU A 156 7.13 -7.83 -8.34
CA LEU A 156 6.99 -6.43 -8.73
C LEU A 156 7.81 -5.50 -7.83
N ILE A 157 7.68 -5.67 -6.50
CA ILE A 157 8.41 -4.80 -5.57
C ILE A 157 9.90 -5.11 -5.57
N TRP A 158 10.27 -6.39 -5.75
CA TRP A 158 11.68 -6.77 -5.89
C TRP A 158 12.27 -6.17 -7.17
N ALA A 159 11.63 -6.32 -8.32
CA ALA A 159 12.08 -5.72 -9.57
C ALA A 159 12.20 -4.18 -9.45
N ARG A 160 11.22 -3.53 -8.81
CA ARG A 160 11.29 -2.09 -8.54
C ARG A 160 12.48 -1.73 -7.65
N SER A 161 12.76 -2.52 -6.61
CA SER A 161 13.90 -2.33 -5.72
C SER A 161 15.24 -2.40 -6.48
N GLU A 162 15.38 -3.36 -7.38
CA GLU A 162 16.61 -3.50 -8.20
C GLU A 162 16.75 -2.39 -9.24
N LEU A 163 15.64 -1.96 -9.86
CA LEU A 163 15.67 -0.95 -10.92
C LEU A 163 15.84 0.48 -10.40
N THR A 164 15.28 0.80 -9.24
CA THR A 164 15.27 2.16 -8.69
C THR A 164 16.14 2.32 -7.46
N GLY A 165 16.51 1.23 -6.79
CA GLY A 165 17.29 1.26 -5.56
C GLY A 165 18.63 1.95 -5.75
N ALA A 166 18.92 2.96 -4.90
CA ALA A 166 20.20 3.63 -4.88
C ALA A 166 21.01 3.23 -3.65
N VAL A 167 22.20 2.69 -3.88
CA VAL A 167 23.12 2.40 -2.78
C VAL A 167 23.51 3.72 -2.13
N PRO A 168 23.29 3.90 -0.82
CA PRO A 168 23.67 5.11 -0.12
C PRO A 168 25.18 5.40 -0.20
N ILE A 169 25.55 6.66 -0.04
CA ILE A 169 26.97 7.03 0.12
C ILE A 169 27.50 6.43 1.43
N GLU A 170 28.75 5.94 1.42
CA GLU A 170 29.32 5.28 2.59
C GLU A 170 29.66 6.25 3.73
N ARG A 171 30.12 7.46 3.41
CA ARG A 171 30.61 8.40 4.40
C ARG A 171 29.92 9.76 4.27
N PRO A 172 29.47 10.33 5.38
CA PRO A 172 29.01 11.71 5.39
C PRO A 172 30.18 12.65 5.16
N GLY A 173 29.97 13.72 4.39
CA GLY A 173 31.01 14.70 4.12
C GLY A 173 30.52 15.94 3.40
N SER A 174 31.34 17.00 3.48
CA SER A 174 31.15 18.20 2.66
C SER A 174 31.95 18.07 1.40
N MET A 175 31.30 18.17 0.25
CA MET A 175 31.94 18.08 -1.04
C MET A 175 31.43 19.15 -2.01
N VAL A 176 32.27 19.53 -2.96
CA VAL A 176 31.89 20.38 -4.09
C VAL A 176 31.66 19.47 -5.28
N PHE A 177 30.51 19.57 -5.90
CA PHE A 177 30.18 18.80 -7.09
C PHE A 177 29.31 19.60 -8.06
N ALA A 178 29.31 19.16 -9.31
CA ALA A 178 28.36 19.64 -10.31
C ALA A 178 27.26 18.61 -10.51
N GLY A 179 26.03 19.08 -10.71
CA GLY A 179 24.88 18.21 -10.93
C GLY A 179 23.79 18.89 -11.73
N LYS A 180 23.04 18.08 -12.48
CA LYS A 180 21.86 18.55 -13.21
C LYS A 180 20.65 18.52 -12.27
N ILE A 181 19.93 19.63 -12.18
CA ILE A 181 18.68 19.72 -11.43
C ILE A 181 17.63 18.87 -12.16
N LEU A 182 17.16 17.80 -11.49
CA LEU A 182 16.07 16.95 -11.98
C LEU A 182 14.71 17.46 -11.53
N GLU A 183 14.66 17.95 -10.28
CA GLU A 183 13.42 18.38 -9.66
C GLU A 183 13.68 19.53 -8.70
N ARG A 184 12.76 20.48 -8.65
CA ARG A 184 12.82 21.64 -7.75
C ARG A 184 11.46 21.79 -7.05
N ILE A 185 11.47 21.66 -5.72
CA ILE A 185 10.28 21.78 -4.88
C ILE A 185 10.47 22.94 -3.92
N GLU A 186 9.61 23.93 -4.01
CA GLU A 186 9.57 25.03 -3.05
C GLU A 186 8.85 24.58 -1.78
N GLN A 187 9.46 24.83 -0.64
CA GLN A 187 8.88 24.58 0.69
C GLN A 187 8.85 25.87 1.50
N PRO A 188 7.90 26.80 1.19
CA PRO A 188 7.85 28.11 1.84
C PRO A 188 7.65 28.03 3.35
N ALA A 189 6.94 27.00 3.82
CA ALA A 189 6.70 26.78 5.25
C ALA A 189 7.98 26.49 6.06
N ASP A 190 9.03 26.02 5.39
CA ASP A 190 10.31 25.66 5.98
C ASP A 190 11.44 26.61 5.53
N ASP A 191 11.13 27.71 4.86
CA ASP A 191 12.07 28.69 4.29
C ASP A 191 13.18 28.06 3.44
N ARG A 192 12.86 27.04 2.66
CA ARG A 192 13.83 26.30 1.84
C ARG A 192 13.27 25.85 0.50
N VAL A 193 14.21 25.66 -0.42
CA VAL A 193 13.98 25.00 -1.70
C VAL A 193 14.68 23.65 -1.67
N ARG A 194 13.95 22.59 -2.00
CA ARG A 194 14.51 21.26 -2.16
C ARG A 194 14.90 21.05 -3.62
N LEU A 195 16.15 20.69 -3.84
CA LEU A 195 16.70 20.36 -5.15
C LEU A 195 17.04 18.88 -5.20
N VAL A 196 16.61 18.21 -6.24
CA VAL A 196 17.04 16.85 -6.58
C VAL A 196 18.02 16.95 -7.74
N LEU A 197 19.24 16.46 -7.53
CA LEU A 197 20.35 16.60 -8.48
C LEU A 197 20.82 15.23 -8.95
N ALA A 198 21.01 15.07 -10.26
CA ALA A 198 21.79 13.98 -10.81
C ALA A 198 23.26 14.40 -10.86
N THR A 199 24.11 13.63 -10.21
CA THR A 199 25.57 13.89 -10.15
C THR A 199 26.35 12.57 -10.21
N ARG A 200 27.66 12.66 -10.13
CA ARG A 200 28.54 11.49 -10.03
C ARG A 200 29.27 11.52 -8.70
N GLU A 201 29.34 10.36 -8.05
CA GLU A 201 30.20 10.16 -6.90
C GLU A 201 31.67 10.24 -7.27
N GLN A 202 32.58 10.39 -6.31
CA GLN A 202 34.03 10.45 -6.55
C GLN A 202 34.59 9.24 -7.33
N GLY A 203 33.92 8.08 -7.22
CA GLY A 203 34.18 6.85 -7.99
C GLY A 203 33.57 6.83 -9.40
N GLY A 204 32.94 7.92 -9.87
CA GLY A 204 32.32 8.01 -11.19
C GLY A 204 30.89 7.40 -11.27
N ARG A 205 30.40 6.73 -10.23
CA ARG A 205 29.05 6.15 -10.18
C ARG A 205 28.00 7.26 -10.27
N PRO A 206 27.03 7.17 -11.18
CA PRO A 206 25.93 8.13 -11.24
C PRO A 206 25.04 7.97 -10.00
N ILE A 207 24.79 9.07 -9.30
CA ILE A 207 23.95 9.10 -8.10
C ILE A 207 22.96 10.24 -8.19
N LYS A 208 21.82 10.05 -7.51
CA LYS A 208 20.82 11.08 -7.31
C LYS A 208 20.89 11.55 -5.86
N VAL A 209 21.04 12.85 -5.67
CA VAL A 209 21.16 13.46 -4.34
C VAL A 209 20.04 14.46 -4.12
N ARG A 210 19.52 14.52 -2.89
CA ARG A 210 18.51 15.48 -2.47
C ARG A 210 19.12 16.47 -1.52
N VAL A 211 19.17 17.77 -1.90
CA VAL A 211 19.74 18.83 -1.07
C VAL A 211 18.72 19.92 -0.79
N ASN A 212 18.79 20.47 0.40
CA ASN A 212 17.99 21.62 0.79
C ASN A 212 18.84 22.89 0.64
N LEU A 213 18.27 23.89 -0.02
CA LEU A 213 18.84 25.21 -0.24
C LEU A 213 18.00 26.21 0.56
N PRO A 214 18.57 27.09 1.40
CA PRO A 214 17.84 28.19 2.03
C PRO A 214 17.18 29.09 0.97
N LEU A 215 15.95 29.55 1.25
CA LEU A 215 15.20 30.42 0.33
C LEU A 215 15.96 31.73 0.00
N THR A 216 16.78 32.19 0.93
CA THR A 216 17.64 33.38 0.74
C THR A 216 18.71 33.21 -0.36
N GLN A 217 19.03 31.98 -0.72
CA GLN A 217 20.00 31.65 -1.78
C GLN A 217 19.30 31.18 -3.06
N ASP A 218 17.98 31.21 -3.08
CA ASP A 218 17.22 30.83 -4.27
C ASP A 218 17.42 31.87 -5.37
N ALA A 219 17.57 31.39 -6.59
CA ALA A 219 17.74 32.23 -7.77
C ALA A 219 16.82 31.73 -8.90
N PRO A 220 16.27 32.65 -9.72
CA PRO A 220 15.41 32.28 -10.86
C PRO A 220 16.10 31.36 -11.90
N ALA A 221 17.42 31.33 -11.88
CA ALA A 221 18.24 30.46 -12.75
C ALA A 221 18.30 29.01 -12.27
N LEU A 222 17.93 28.69 -11.02
CA LEU A 222 17.90 27.36 -10.44
C LEU A 222 16.63 26.62 -10.87
N ARG A 223 16.56 26.26 -12.16
CA ARG A 223 15.42 25.57 -12.76
C ARG A 223 15.74 24.12 -13.07
N GLU A 224 14.71 23.30 -13.18
CA GLU A 224 14.85 21.93 -13.68
C GLU A 224 15.54 21.90 -15.04
N GLY A 225 16.54 21.04 -15.17
CA GLY A 225 17.38 20.95 -16.37
C GLY A 225 18.67 21.76 -16.34
N ALA A 226 18.81 22.74 -15.43
CA ALA A 226 20.06 23.50 -15.28
C ALA A 226 21.16 22.63 -14.67
N ILE A 227 22.42 22.88 -15.07
CA ILE A 227 23.61 22.27 -14.45
C ILE A 227 24.21 23.28 -13.49
N VAL A 228 24.30 22.89 -12.24
CA VAL A 228 24.80 23.75 -11.16
C VAL A 228 26.01 23.14 -10.49
N ARG A 229 26.91 23.99 -10.01
CA ARG A 229 28.02 23.64 -9.11
C ARG A 229 27.71 24.20 -7.73
N LEU A 230 27.79 23.35 -6.73
CA LEU A 230 27.52 23.73 -5.35
C LEU A 230 28.37 22.92 -4.37
N LYS A 231 28.55 23.48 -3.17
CA LYS A 231 29.11 22.78 -2.02
C LYS A 231 27.96 22.32 -1.15
N ALA A 232 27.89 21.04 -0.84
CA ALA A 232 26.88 20.54 0.08
C ALA A 232 27.48 19.57 1.09
N ARG A 233 26.93 19.57 2.29
CA ARG A 233 27.16 18.51 3.27
C ARG A 233 26.18 17.39 2.98
N LEU A 234 26.69 16.27 2.51
CA LEU A 234 25.91 15.10 2.19
C LEU A 234 26.00 14.07 3.31
N MET A 235 24.89 13.39 3.56
CA MET A 235 24.75 12.30 4.53
C MET A 235 23.96 11.16 3.87
N PRO A 236 24.22 9.90 4.23
CA PRO A 236 23.35 8.81 3.84
C PRO A 236 21.93 9.06 4.37
N PRO A 237 20.90 8.58 3.67
CA PRO A 237 19.53 8.67 4.17
C PRO A 237 19.40 8.06 5.57
N ALA A 238 18.82 8.81 6.51
CA ALA A 238 18.75 8.38 7.90
C ALA A 238 17.77 7.20 8.08
N PRO A 239 18.18 6.14 8.80
CA PRO A 239 17.27 5.07 9.22
C PRO A 239 16.25 5.59 10.26
N PRO A 240 15.18 4.83 10.55
CA PRO A 240 14.20 5.23 11.56
C PRO A 240 14.87 5.38 12.94
N MET A 241 14.61 6.50 13.62
CA MET A 241 15.16 6.78 14.95
C MET A 241 14.43 6.04 16.08
N LEU A 242 13.18 5.65 15.85
CA LEU A 242 12.33 4.96 16.82
C LEU A 242 11.72 3.72 16.17
N PRO A 243 11.50 2.64 16.94
CA PRO A 243 10.76 1.49 16.47
C PRO A 243 9.36 1.88 16.01
N GLY A 244 9.00 1.49 14.78
CA GLY A 244 7.73 1.89 14.16
C GLY A 244 7.68 3.33 13.61
N GLY A 245 8.78 4.09 13.71
CA GLY A 245 8.91 5.42 13.12
C GLY A 245 9.01 5.38 11.59
N TYR A 246 8.87 6.55 10.97
CA TYR A 246 9.00 6.69 9.53
C TYR A 246 10.42 6.33 9.05
N ASP A 247 10.50 5.37 8.15
CA ASP A 247 11.75 4.91 7.55
C ASP A 247 12.08 5.72 6.30
N PHE A 248 12.82 6.81 6.52
CA PHE A 248 13.25 7.67 5.43
C PHE A 248 14.29 7.00 4.52
N ALA A 249 15.16 6.13 5.05
CA ALA A 249 16.16 5.43 4.25
C ALA A 249 15.50 4.51 3.21
N ARG A 250 14.42 3.82 3.61
CA ARG A 250 13.62 2.99 2.72
C ARG A 250 12.91 3.82 1.65
N ALA A 251 12.30 4.94 2.02
CA ALA A 251 11.68 5.84 1.06
C ALA A 251 12.71 6.37 0.05
N ALA A 252 13.87 6.81 0.52
CA ALA A 252 14.98 7.28 -0.31
C ALA A 252 15.50 6.20 -1.27
N TRP A 253 15.56 4.93 -0.81
CA TRP A 253 15.93 3.79 -1.66
C TRP A 253 15.01 3.68 -2.88
N PHE A 254 13.69 3.67 -2.67
CA PHE A 254 12.71 3.55 -3.77
C PHE A 254 12.59 4.81 -4.64
N GLU A 255 13.01 5.96 -4.15
CA GLU A 255 13.12 7.20 -4.92
C GLU A 255 14.47 7.35 -5.62
N GLY A 256 15.41 6.47 -5.32
CA GLY A 256 16.75 6.43 -5.92
C GLY A 256 17.71 7.47 -5.35
N TYR A 257 17.51 7.96 -4.11
CA TYR A 257 18.42 8.90 -3.48
C TYR A 257 19.55 8.19 -2.77
N ALA A 258 20.79 8.41 -3.25
CA ALA A 258 22.00 7.90 -2.62
C ALA A 258 22.43 8.76 -1.42
N ALA A 259 22.09 10.04 -1.41
CA ALA A 259 22.43 10.96 -0.34
C ALA A 259 21.38 12.06 -0.16
N THR A 260 21.35 12.60 1.05
CA THR A 260 20.59 13.80 1.39
C THR A 260 21.52 14.80 2.07
N GLY A 261 21.18 16.09 1.98
CA GLY A 261 22.04 17.09 2.62
C GLY A 261 21.52 18.50 2.54
N SER A 262 22.41 19.42 2.89
CA SER A 262 22.17 20.87 2.83
C SER A 262 23.29 21.56 2.07
N VAL A 263 22.90 22.55 1.29
CA VAL A 263 23.85 23.39 0.55
C VAL A 263 24.61 24.26 1.53
N GLN A 264 25.93 24.37 1.32
CA GLN A 264 26.82 25.20 2.10
C GLN A 264 27.48 26.24 1.18
N GLY A 265 26.99 27.47 1.24
CA GLY A 265 27.53 28.56 0.42
C GLY A 265 26.80 28.73 -0.93
N PRO A 266 27.37 29.59 -1.82
CA PRO A 266 26.71 29.99 -3.04
C PRO A 266 26.56 28.84 -4.05
N VAL A 267 25.48 28.86 -4.83
CA VAL A 267 25.27 27.97 -5.95
C VAL A 267 25.61 28.68 -7.24
N THR A 268 26.51 28.09 -8.04
CA THR A 268 26.91 28.62 -9.34
C THR A 268 26.23 27.85 -10.45
N VAL A 269 25.47 28.54 -11.30
CA VAL A 269 24.91 27.93 -12.51
C VAL A 269 25.97 27.83 -13.59
N LEU A 270 26.32 26.62 -13.99
CA LEU A 270 27.26 26.34 -15.05
C LEU A 270 26.60 26.40 -16.43
N GLU A 271 25.43 25.75 -16.53
CA GLU A 271 24.62 25.77 -17.76
C GLU A 271 23.19 26.09 -17.39
N PRO A 272 22.57 27.09 -18.01
CA PRO A 272 21.16 27.35 -17.81
C PRO A 272 20.31 26.20 -18.38
N ALA A 273 19.11 26.04 -17.85
CA ALA A 273 18.18 25.03 -18.35
C ALA A 273 17.87 25.26 -19.83
N ARG A 274 18.11 24.26 -20.66
CA ARG A 274 17.74 24.28 -22.08
C ARG A 274 16.29 23.81 -22.23
N GLY A 275 15.40 24.76 -22.52
CA GLY A 275 13.97 24.51 -22.67
C GLY A 275 13.19 24.59 -21.34
N ALA A 276 12.07 25.28 -21.37
CA ALA A 276 11.15 25.22 -20.26
C ALA A 276 10.37 23.89 -20.36
N PRO A 277 10.26 23.10 -19.27
CA PRO A 277 9.36 21.96 -19.28
C PRO A 277 7.95 22.49 -19.58
N LEU A 278 7.34 22.01 -20.68
CA LEU A 278 6.02 22.52 -21.16
C LEU A 278 4.93 22.45 -20.09
N LEU A 279 5.01 21.49 -19.18
CA LEU A 279 4.01 21.25 -18.15
C LEU A 279 4.20 22.11 -16.88
N ALA A 280 5.42 22.50 -16.52
CA ALA A 280 5.68 23.27 -15.30
C ALA A 280 5.03 24.66 -15.30
N PRO A 281 5.10 25.48 -16.39
CA PRO A 281 4.39 26.75 -16.43
C PRO A 281 2.86 26.57 -16.46
N LEU A 282 2.37 25.49 -17.07
CA LEU A 282 0.95 25.17 -17.08
C LEU A 282 0.43 24.84 -15.68
N ARG A 283 1.14 23.99 -14.96
CA ARG A 283 0.81 23.64 -13.56
C ARG A 283 0.80 24.87 -12.67
N ARG A 284 1.83 25.72 -12.75
CA ARG A 284 1.87 26.97 -11.98
C ARG A 284 0.69 27.88 -12.30
N ARG A 285 0.40 28.11 -13.58
CA ARG A 285 -0.77 28.92 -13.98
C ARG A 285 -2.08 28.35 -13.47
N LEU A 286 -2.24 27.02 -13.52
CA LEU A 286 -3.42 26.35 -12.99
C LEU A 286 -3.53 26.51 -11.48
N SER A 287 -2.45 26.23 -10.74
CA SER A 287 -2.41 26.41 -9.28
C SER A 287 -2.69 27.85 -8.87
N ASP A 288 -2.10 28.83 -9.57
CA ASP A 288 -2.30 30.27 -9.28
C ASP A 288 -3.72 30.70 -9.61
N HIS A 289 -4.29 30.17 -10.68
CA HIS A 289 -5.69 30.41 -11.05
C HIS A 289 -6.63 29.87 -9.97
N VAL A 290 -6.45 28.62 -9.55
CA VAL A 290 -7.25 27.98 -8.50
C VAL A 290 -7.15 28.73 -7.18
N ARG A 291 -5.96 29.15 -6.77
CA ARG A 291 -5.76 29.95 -5.55
C ARG A 291 -6.44 31.31 -5.60
N ARG A 292 -6.41 31.97 -6.77
CA ARG A 292 -7.08 33.27 -6.94
C ARG A 292 -8.61 33.17 -6.93
N GLN A 293 -9.14 32.08 -7.53
CA GLN A 293 -10.59 31.89 -7.60
C GLN A 293 -11.22 31.47 -6.27
N LEU A 294 -10.58 30.58 -5.55
CA LEU A 294 -11.14 30.02 -4.32
C LEU A 294 -10.71 30.75 -3.05
N GLY A 295 -9.57 31.47 -3.10
CA GLY A 295 -9.04 32.21 -1.95
C GLY A 295 -8.70 31.33 -0.74
N GLY A 296 -7.96 31.89 0.23
CA GLY A 296 -7.73 31.28 1.55
C GLY A 296 -7.31 29.80 1.58
N SER A 297 -7.66 29.11 2.64
CA SER A 297 -7.35 27.69 2.87
C SER A 297 -7.97 26.73 1.82
N PRO A 298 -9.23 26.90 1.38
CA PRO A 298 -9.80 26.04 0.32
C PRO A 298 -9.03 26.13 -1.00
N GLY A 299 -8.58 27.34 -1.37
CA GLY A 299 -7.80 27.55 -2.58
C GLY A 299 -6.43 26.88 -2.52
N ALA A 300 -5.77 26.86 -1.34
CA ALA A 300 -4.50 26.19 -1.15
C ALA A 300 -4.65 24.65 -1.27
N ILE A 301 -5.69 24.09 -0.67
CA ILE A 301 -6.00 22.66 -0.76
C ILE A 301 -6.32 22.24 -2.20
N ALA A 302 -7.23 22.98 -2.87
CA ALA A 302 -7.60 22.69 -4.24
C ALA A 302 -6.41 22.82 -5.21
N ALA A 303 -5.53 23.82 -5.02
CA ALA A 303 -4.30 23.96 -5.80
C ALA A 303 -3.32 22.79 -5.61
N ALA A 304 -3.23 22.24 -4.39
CA ALA A 304 -2.40 21.06 -4.12
C ALA A 304 -2.90 19.80 -4.85
N PHE A 305 -4.20 19.65 -5.07
CA PHE A 305 -4.77 18.55 -5.86
C PHE A 305 -4.65 18.77 -7.38
N ALA A 306 -4.50 20.01 -7.82
CA ALA A 306 -4.40 20.37 -9.24
C ALA A 306 -2.96 20.39 -9.77
N SER A 307 -1.96 20.31 -8.88
CA SER A 307 -0.53 20.36 -9.19
C SER A 307 0.15 19.01 -8.98
#